data_55feef1b9f8e3f92152e89aef46f4610
#
_entry.id   55feef1b9f8e3f92152e89aef46f4610
#
_cell.length_a   1.000
_cell.length_b   1.000
_cell.length_c   1.000
_cell.angle_alpha   90.00
_cell.angle_beta   90.00
_cell.angle_gamma   90.00
#
_symmetry.space_group_name_H-M   'P 1'
#
loop_
_entity.id
_entity.type
_entity.pdbx_description
1 polymer ?
#
loop_
_entity_poly.entity_id
_entity_poly.type
_entity_poly.pdbx_seq_one_letter_code
_entity_poly.pdbx_strand_id
1 'polypeptide(L)'
;GNKGCGTKKSLEEFRNNWQLPLRAAFSDRIYNTDKFLVDGEWASCFGHIDAIHSGEFMGIAPTNKRVKIHYTDFWEVKDGLIIDNWVTVDFPSILSQLDVDVFNGQGWEAYDRGEIAPAKPN
;
A
#
# COMPACT_ATOMS: atom_id res chain seq x y z
N GLY A 1 -8.61 8.42 -0.57
CA GLY A 1 -7.42 7.87 0.09
C GLY A 1 -7.66 6.46 0.60
N ASN A 2 -6.61 5.78 0.98
CA ASN A 2 -6.71 4.44 1.57
C ASN A 2 -7.33 4.52 2.97
N LYS A 3 -8.19 3.55 3.28
CA LYS A 3 -8.76 3.44 4.62
C LYS A 3 -7.63 3.28 5.65
N GLY A 4 -7.72 3.99 6.75
CA GLY A 4 -6.69 4.04 7.78
C GLY A 4 -5.62 5.11 7.56
N CYS A 5 -5.57 5.74 6.40
CA CYS A 5 -4.55 6.71 6.04
C CYS A 5 -5.06 8.15 5.99
N GLY A 6 -6.38 8.33 5.90
CA GLY A 6 -6.99 9.63 5.74
C GLY A 6 -6.71 10.26 4.37
N THR A 7 -7.19 11.48 4.20
CA THR A 7 -7.01 12.28 3.00
C THR A 7 -5.94 13.34 3.25
N LYS A 8 -5.03 13.50 2.29
CA LYS A 8 -3.99 14.52 2.33
C LYS A 8 -4.37 15.63 1.36
N LYS A 9 -4.52 16.86 1.88
CA LYS A 9 -5.04 18.02 1.14
C LYS A 9 -3.95 18.94 0.60
N SER A 10 -2.69 18.71 0.98
CA SER A 10 -1.55 19.51 0.56
C SER A 10 -0.29 18.66 0.48
N LEU A 11 0.76 19.18 -0.16
CA LEU A 11 2.07 18.55 -0.19
C LEU A 11 2.67 18.44 1.21
N GLU A 12 2.46 19.43 2.06
CA GLU A 12 2.94 19.43 3.45
C GLU A 12 2.26 18.31 4.25
N GLU A 13 0.93 18.19 4.16
CA GLU A 13 0.21 17.09 4.80
C GLU A 13 0.65 15.73 4.28
N PHE A 14 0.85 15.60 2.97
CA PHE A 14 1.32 14.35 2.37
C PHE A 14 2.68 13.96 2.90
N ARG A 15 3.60 14.93 2.97
CA ARG A 15 4.93 14.69 3.51
C ARG A 15 4.89 14.32 5.00
N ASN A 16 4.22 15.12 5.82
CA ASN A 16 4.26 14.98 7.28
C ASN A 16 3.41 13.81 7.78
N ASN A 17 2.27 13.55 7.12
CA ASN A 17 1.28 12.59 7.60
C ASN A 17 1.26 11.28 6.81
N TRP A 18 2.10 11.15 5.78
CA TRP A 18 2.21 9.96 4.97
C TRP A 18 3.66 9.53 4.76
N GLN A 19 4.46 10.36 4.08
CA GLN A 19 5.82 9.97 3.69
C GLN A 19 6.74 9.78 4.89
N LEU A 20 6.79 10.73 5.81
CA LEU A 20 7.68 10.65 6.95
C LEU A 20 7.32 9.51 7.91
N PRO A 21 6.03 9.32 8.29
CA PRO A 21 5.65 8.18 9.12
C PRO A 21 5.97 6.84 8.45
N LEU A 22 5.73 6.72 7.14
CA LEU A 22 6.02 5.49 6.41
C LEU A 22 7.52 5.19 6.38
N ARG A 23 8.34 6.21 6.13
CA ARG A 23 9.81 6.08 6.14
C ARG A 23 10.35 5.78 7.52
N ALA A 24 9.74 6.32 8.56
CA ALA A 24 10.13 6.05 9.95
C ALA A 24 9.81 4.60 10.35
N ALA A 25 8.73 4.04 9.82
CA ALA A 25 8.31 2.67 10.13
C ALA A 25 9.14 1.61 9.38
N PHE A 26 9.58 1.92 8.15
CA PHE A 26 10.23 0.94 7.27
C PHE A 26 11.56 1.47 6.74
N SER A 27 12.64 0.74 7.06
CA SER A 27 14.01 1.08 6.67
C SER A 27 14.57 0.07 5.67
N ASP A 28 15.79 0.34 5.18
CA ASP A 28 16.50 -0.53 4.21
C ASP A 28 15.60 -0.87 3.02
N ARG A 29 14.98 0.16 2.45
CA ARG A 29 13.99 0.03 1.38
C ARG A 29 14.65 -0.26 0.05
N ILE A 30 14.15 -1.30 -0.63
CA ILE A 30 14.53 -1.66 -2.00
C ILE A 30 13.26 -1.57 -2.84
N TYR A 31 13.28 -0.68 -3.84
CA TYR A 31 12.13 -0.42 -4.71
C TYR A 31 12.22 -1.30 -5.96
N ASN A 32 11.16 -2.09 -6.20
CA ASN A 32 11.05 -2.97 -7.36
C ASN A 32 9.80 -2.58 -8.15
N THR A 33 10.00 -1.96 -9.32
CA THR A 33 8.91 -1.63 -10.23
C THR A 33 8.67 -2.83 -11.15
N ASP A 34 7.50 -3.45 -11.00
CA ASP A 34 7.14 -4.63 -11.79
C ASP A 34 6.60 -4.24 -13.16
N LYS A 35 5.88 -3.11 -13.25
CA LYS A 35 5.28 -2.64 -14.48
C LYS A 35 5.21 -1.12 -14.49
N PHE A 36 5.51 -0.53 -15.66
CA PHE A 36 5.36 0.90 -15.90
C PHE A 36 4.60 1.09 -17.21
N LEU A 37 3.55 1.90 -17.19
CA LEU A 37 2.67 2.12 -18.33
C LEU A 37 2.47 3.61 -18.56
N VAL A 38 2.42 4.01 -19.82
CA VAL A 38 2.15 5.40 -20.23
C VAL A 38 1.07 5.41 -21.30
N ASP A 39 0.07 6.26 -21.13
CA ASP A 39 -1.01 6.47 -22.09
C ASP A 39 -1.39 7.95 -22.09
N GLY A 40 -1.03 8.66 -23.17
CA GLY A 40 -1.30 10.09 -23.29
C GLY A 40 -0.64 10.88 -22.15
N GLU A 41 -1.46 11.63 -21.41
CA GLU A 41 -1.02 12.43 -20.26
C GLU A 41 -0.98 11.64 -18.95
N TRP A 42 -1.22 10.33 -19.01
CA TRP A 42 -1.27 9.46 -17.84
C TRP A 42 -0.09 8.50 -17.81
N ALA A 43 0.47 8.32 -16.63
CA ALA A 43 1.44 7.29 -16.35
C ALA A 43 1.02 6.50 -15.13
N SER A 44 1.36 5.23 -15.11
CA SER A 44 1.12 4.41 -13.93
C SER A 44 2.23 3.39 -13.74
N CYS A 45 2.45 2.99 -12.50
CA CYS A 45 3.30 1.86 -12.21
C CYS A 45 2.73 1.06 -11.05
N PHE A 46 3.08 -0.21 -10.99
CA PHE A 46 2.89 -1.00 -9.80
C PHE A 46 4.16 -1.80 -9.52
N GLY A 47 4.34 -2.12 -8.26
CA GLY A 47 5.51 -2.83 -7.82
C GLY A 47 5.44 -3.13 -6.34
N HIS A 48 6.59 -3.36 -5.76
CA HIS A 48 6.69 -3.57 -4.34
C HIS A 48 7.98 -2.97 -3.78
N ILE A 49 7.93 -2.65 -2.50
CA ILE A 49 9.07 -2.20 -1.73
C ILE A 49 9.42 -3.31 -0.75
N ASP A 50 10.64 -3.82 -0.81
CA ASP A 50 11.18 -4.68 0.24
C ASP A 50 11.77 -3.76 1.32
N ALA A 51 11.38 -3.97 2.57
CA ALA A 51 11.84 -3.13 3.68
C ALA A 51 11.85 -3.91 4.99
N ILE A 52 12.48 -3.32 6.01
CA ILE A 52 12.49 -3.85 7.36
C ILE A 52 11.56 -3.02 8.24
N HIS A 53 10.65 -3.67 8.95
CA HIS A 53 9.79 -3.02 9.94
C HIS A 53 10.63 -2.68 11.17
N SER A 54 11.29 -1.53 11.15
CA SER A 54 12.24 -1.09 12.17
C SER A 54 11.74 0.05 13.04
N GLY A 55 10.57 0.62 12.72
CA GLY A 55 9.91 1.67 13.48
C GLY A 55 8.45 1.34 13.72
N GLU A 56 7.79 2.06 14.62
CA GLU A 56 6.37 1.86 14.90
C GLU A 56 5.54 2.05 13.64
N PHE A 57 4.57 1.16 13.41
CA PHE A 57 3.64 1.21 12.28
C PHE A 57 2.23 0.89 12.77
N MET A 58 1.33 1.87 12.67
CA MET A 58 -0.08 1.73 13.07
C MET A 58 -0.27 1.10 14.45
N GLY A 59 0.54 1.52 15.43
CA GLY A 59 0.51 1.01 16.79
C GLY A 59 1.30 -0.28 17.01
N ILE A 60 1.91 -0.85 15.98
CA ILE A 60 2.71 -2.08 16.09
C ILE A 60 4.17 -1.70 16.33
N ALA A 61 4.72 -2.18 17.45
CA ALA A 61 6.13 -1.99 17.78
C ALA A 61 7.04 -2.64 16.72
N PRO A 62 8.26 -2.14 16.52
CA PRO A 62 9.18 -2.71 15.54
C PRO A 62 9.36 -4.21 15.71
N THR A 63 9.08 -4.97 14.65
CA THR A 63 9.27 -6.43 14.64
C THR A 63 10.61 -6.84 14.06
N ASN A 64 11.28 -5.92 13.35
CA ASN A 64 12.49 -6.17 12.57
C ASN A 64 12.33 -7.26 11.50
N LYS A 65 11.08 -7.56 11.14
CA LYS A 65 10.78 -8.45 10.03
C LYS A 65 10.97 -7.72 8.71
N ARG A 66 11.43 -8.44 7.70
CA ARG A 66 11.42 -7.96 6.32
C ARG A 66 10.01 -8.11 5.78
N VAL A 67 9.48 -7.04 5.17
CA VAL A 67 8.13 -7.01 4.62
C VAL A 67 8.17 -6.60 3.16
N LYS A 68 7.15 -7.03 2.42
CA LYS A 68 6.92 -6.65 1.05
C LYS A 68 5.70 -5.74 1.01
N ILE A 69 5.89 -4.50 0.53
CA ILE A 69 4.86 -3.46 0.48
C ILE A 69 4.45 -3.28 -0.98
N HIS A 70 3.28 -3.80 -1.36
CA HIS A 70 2.74 -3.64 -2.70
C HIS A 70 2.12 -2.26 -2.87
N TYR A 71 2.40 -1.62 -4.00
CA TYR A 71 1.86 -0.30 -4.31
C TYR A 71 1.46 -0.17 -5.77
N THR A 72 0.55 0.74 -6.04
CA THR A 72 0.16 1.19 -7.37
C THR A 72 0.11 2.70 -7.37
N ASP A 73 0.74 3.32 -8.37
CA ASP A 73 0.79 4.74 -8.56
C ASP A 73 0.18 5.14 -9.91
N PHE A 74 -0.56 6.24 -9.91
CA PHE A 74 -1.05 6.89 -11.13
C PHE A 74 -0.66 8.36 -11.09
N TRP A 75 -0.15 8.87 -12.21
CA TRP A 75 0.17 10.28 -12.36
C TRP A 75 -0.54 10.85 -13.58
N GLU A 76 -1.10 12.04 -13.44
CA GLU A 76 -1.48 12.86 -14.57
C GLU A 76 -0.37 13.88 -14.83
N VAL A 77 0.13 13.92 -16.07
CA VAL A 77 1.25 14.76 -16.48
C VAL A 77 0.76 15.71 -17.56
N LYS A 78 0.99 17.02 -17.38
CA LYS A 78 0.65 18.04 -18.36
C LYS A 78 1.79 19.04 -18.47
N ASP A 79 2.20 19.35 -19.70
CA ASP A 79 3.31 20.28 -19.99
C ASP A 79 4.60 19.94 -19.21
N GLY A 80 4.90 18.64 -19.07
CA GLY A 80 6.08 18.15 -18.36
C GLY A 80 5.96 18.20 -16.84
N LEU A 81 4.80 18.57 -16.29
CA LEU A 81 4.56 18.67 -14.84
C LEU A 81 3.55 17.63 -14.39
N ILE A 82 3.80 17.03 -13.24
CA ILE A 82 2.83 16.16 -12.56
C ILE A 82 1.78 17.07 -11.93
N ILE A 83 0.53 16.97 -12.40
CA ILE A 83 -0.58 17.78 -11.91
C ILE A 83 -1.47 17.03 -10.94
N ASP A 84 -1.39 15.70 -10.91
CA ASP A 84 -2.10 14.88 -9.94
C ASP A 84 -1.38 13.54 -9.74
N ASN A 85 -1.60 12.93 -8.56
CA ASN A 85 -1.01 11.65 -8.20
C ASN A 85 -1.96 10.87 -7.29
N TRP A 86 -2.21 9.61 -7.64
CA TRP A 86 -2.97 8.67 -6.81
C TRP A 86 -2.06 7.51 -6.45
N VAL A 87 -1.96 7.24 -5.16
CA VAL A 87 -1.16 6.13 -4.62
C VAL A 87 -2.09 5.17 -3.88
N THR A 88 -1.97 3.89 -4.17
CA THR A 88 -2.62 2.83 -3.42
C THR A 88 -1.57 1.88 -2.87
N VAL A 89 -1.61 1.63 -1.57
CA VAL A 89 -0.72 0.70 -0.87
C VAL A 89 -1.55 -0.38 -0.22
N ASP A 90 -1.11 -1.63 -0.33
CA ASP A 90 -1.79 -2.78 0.26
C ASP A 90 -1.47 -2.89 1.75
N PHE A 91 -2.19 -2.13 2.58
CA PHE A 91 -2.02 -2.14 4.03
C PHE A 91 -2.45 -3.46 4.67
N PRO A 92 -3.55 -4.09 4.27
CA PRO A 92 -3.91 -5.39 4.82
C PRO A 92 -2.81 -6.45 4.65
N SER A 93 -2.11 -6.44 3.52
CA SER A 93 -0.97 -7.35 3.29
C SER A 93 0.18 -7.06 4.25
N ILE A 94 0.52 -5.78 4.46
CA ILE A 94 1.57 -5.41 5.40
C ILE A 94 1.21 -5.89 6.80
N LEU A 95 -0.01 -5.61 7.24
CA LEU A 95 -0.49 -6.02 8.57
C LEU A 95 -0.48 -7.53 8.74
N SER A 96 -0.89 -8.28 7.72
CA SER A 96 -0.83 -9.74 7.73
C SER A 96 0.60 -10.25 7.88
N GLN A 97 1.57 -9.65 7.20
CA GLN A 97 2.99 -10.00 7.34
C GLN A 97 3.53 -9.70 8.76
N LEU A 98 2.88 -8.78 9.47
CA LEU A 98 3.18 -8.45 10.87
C LEU A 98 2.28 -9.20 11.86
N ASP A 99 1.63 -10.28 11.42
CA ASP A 99 0.75 -11.15 12.21
C ASP A 99 -0.52 -10.46 12.72
N VAL A 100 -1.03 -9.45 11.98
CA VAL A 100 -2.30 -8.79 12.27
C VAL A 100 -3.28 -9.07 11.14
N ASP A 101 -4.33 -9.84 11.44
CA ASP A 101 -5.41 -10.12 10.50
C ASP A 101 -6.55 -9.11 10.70
N VAL A 102 -6.62 -8.11 9.81
CA VAL A 102 -7.66 -7.06 9.87
C VAL A 102 -9.05 -7.59 9.51
N PHE A 103 -9.14 -8.76 8.87
CA PHE A 103 -10.39 -9.38 8.47
C PHE A 103 -10.89 -10.39 9.50
N ASN A 104 -10.09 -10.71 10.50
CA ASN A 104 -10.43 -11.65 11.58
C ASN A 104 -10.99 -12.99 11.04
N GLY A 105 -10.33 -13.52 10.00
CA GLY A 105 -10.74 -14.75 9.33
C GLY A 105 -11.95 -14.60 8.40
N GLN A 106 -12.49 -13.40 8.22
CA GLN A 106 -13.71 -13.15 7.44
C GLN A 106 -13.43 -12.73 5.98
N GLY A 107 -12.18 -12.76 5.53
CA GLY A 107 -11.82 -12.43 4.16
C GLY A 107 -12.37 -13.46 3.15
N TRP A 108 -12.36 -13.10 1.88
CA TRP A 108 -12.86 -13.98 0.82
C TRP A 108 -12.00 -15.24 0.64
N GLU A 109 -10.80 -15.29 1.21
CA GLU A 109 -9.99 -16.50 1.28
C GLU A 109 -10.73 -17.65 2.01
N ALA A 110 -11.77 -17.34 2.76
CA ALA A 110 -12.64 -18.35 3.38
C ALA A 110 -13.33 -19.25 2.33
N TYR A 111 -13.61 -18.71 1.14
CA TYR A 111 -14.09 -19.53 0.02
C TYR A 111 -13.05 -20.53 -0.44
N ASP A 112 -11.79 -20.09 -0.56
CA ASP A 112 -10.69 -20.96 -0.99
C ASP A 112 -10.40 -22.07 0.01
N ARG A 113 -10.63 -21.79 1.30
CA ARG A 113 -10.50 -22.80 2.37
C ARG A 113 -11.71 -23.72 2.52
N GLY A 114 -12.78 -23.48 1.74
CA GLY A 114 -14.00 -24.27 1.83
C GLY A 114 -14.85 -24.01 3.08
N GLU A 115 -14.60 -22.92 3.79
CA GLU A 115 -15.36 -22.55 5.00
C GLU A 115 -16.69 -21.88 4.66
N ILE A 116 -16.80 -21.31 3.49
CA ILE A 116 -18.01 -20.65 2.99
C ILE A 116 -18.35 -21.29 1.64
N ALA A 117 -19.62 -21.69 1.49
CA ALA A 117 -20.09 -22.25 0.22
C ALA A 117 -20.17 -21.17 -0.85
N PRO A 118 -19.80 -21.47 -2.12
CA PRO A 118 -19.93 -20.52 -3.20
C PRO A 118 -21.36 -20.02 -3.37
N ALA A 119 -21.51 -18.74 -3.74
CA ALA A 119 -22.81 -18.19 -4.06
C ALA A 119 -23.36 -18.85 -5.33
N LYS A 120 -24.68 -19.03 -5.38
CA LYS A 120 -25.33 -19.56 -6.58
C LYS A 120 -25.38 -18.47 -7.65
N PRO A 121 -25.15 -18.81 -8.93
CA PRO A 121 -25.32 -17.87 -10.03
C PRO A 121 -26.75 -17.32 -10.09
N ASN A 122 -26.89 -16.06 -10.45
CA ASN A 122 -28.17 -15.42 -10.70
C ASN A 122 -28.65 -15.75 -12.11
#